data_4fe61ce6f7e983453a71060325a16672
#
_entry.id   4fe61ce6f7e983453a71060325a16672
#
_cell.length_a   1.000
_cell.length_b   1.000
_cell.length_c   1.000
_cell.angle_alpha   90.00
_cell.angle_beta   90.00
_cell.angle_gamma   90.00
#
_symmetry.space_group_name_H-M   'P 1'
#
loop_
_entity.id
_entity.type
_entity.pdbx_description
1 polymer ?
#
loop_
_entity_poly.entity_id
_entity_poly.type
_entity_poly.pdbx_seq_one_letter_code
_entity_poly.pdbx_strand_id
1 'polypeptide(L)'
;MQLLFFSSGDDQNKKRLEAAVHKVVPESQIELFKRLDDLRERLRMTIEPDSIAVLSASNRKELQQMQLLRGLLKEIYVVLVIPDRKKSTIRLAHLLLPRFLSQKESDFTDLKIVLDKMYQNSHKFGGIYFSALRDFPSH
;
A
#
# COMPACT_ATOMS: atom_id res chain seq x y z
N MET A 1 -11.26 -9.22 4.28
CA MET A 1 -10.15 -8.31 4.01
C MET A 1 -9.32 -8.86 2.85
N GLN A 2 -8.95 -8.00 1.93
CA GLN A 2 -8.13 -8.37 0.78
C GLN A 2 -6.95 -7.42 0.72
N LEU A 3 -5.75 -7.93 0.45
CA LEU A 3 -4.57 -7.10 0.28
C LEU A 3 -4.18 -7.12 -1.19
N LEU A 4 -4.13 -5.94 -1.80
CA LEU A 4 -3.73 -5.78 -3.19
C LEU A 4 -2.29 -5.28 -3.20
N PHE A 5 -1.39 -6.05 -3.78
CA PHE A 5 0.03 -5.74 -3.81
C PHE A 5 0.44 -5.41 -5.24
N PHE A 6 0.92 -4.19 -5.45
CA PHE A 6 1.41 -3.78 -6.76
C PHE A 6 2.90 -3.47 -6.73
N SER A 7 3.63 -4.07 -7.65
CA SER A 7 5.01 -3.71 -7.93
C SER A 7 5.33 -4.17 -9.34
N SER A 8 5.79 -3.25 -10.17
CA SER A 8 6.14 -3.57 -11.56
C SER A 8 7.55 -4.14 -11.69
N GLY A 9 8.41 -3.92 -10.68
CA GLY A 9 9.79 -4.38 -10.75
C GLY A 9 9.95 -5.83 -10.33
N ASP A 10 11.14 -6.37 -10.62
CA ASP A 10 11.51 -7.73 -10.21
C ASP A 10 12.83 -7.72 -9.46
N ASP A 11 13.21 -6.56 -8.91
CA ASP A 11 14.49 -6.43 -8.23
C ASP A 11 14.43 -6.95 -6.78
N GLN A 12 15.57 -6.82 -6.10
CA GLN A 12 15.69 -7.29 -4.73
C GLN A 12 14.77 -6.54 -3.78
N ASN A 13 14.51 -5.27 -4.05
CA ASN A 13 13.63 -4.47 -3.20
C ASN A 13 12.19 -4.98 -3.24
N LYS A 14 11.72 -5.39 -4.41
CA LYS A 14 10.41 -5.99 -4.53
C LYS A 14 10.32 -7.29 -3.74
N LYS A 15 11.36 -8.13 -3.84
CA LYS A 15 11.38 -9.42 -3.14
C LYS A 15 11.33 -9.21 -1.63
N ARG A 16 12.08 -8.23 -1.12
CA ARG A 16 12.09 -7.93 0.31
C ARG A 16 10.72 -7.40 0.79
N LEU A 17 10.11 -6.55 -0.02
CA LEU A 17 8.80 -6.01 0.31
C LEU A 17 7.74 -7.10 0.30
N GLU A 18 7.76 -7.92 -0.72
CA GLU A 18 6.81 -9.03 -0.83
C GLU A 18 6.96 -9.98 0.35
N ALA A 19 8.19 -10.29 0.73
CA ALA A 19 8.46 -11.14 1.89
C ALA A 19 7.92 -10.52 3.17
N ALA A 20 8.07 -9.20 3.32
CA ALA A 20 7.56 -8.50 4.50
C ALA A 20 6.04 -8.59 4.58
N VAL A 21 5.36 -8.43 3.45
CA VAL A 21 3.91 -8.53 3.40
C VAL A 21 3.44 -9.94 3.74
N HIS A 22 4.11 -10.95 3.18
CA HIS A 22 3.74 -12.34 3.43
C HIS A 22 3.93 -12.77 4.88
N LYS A 23 4.77 -12.07 5.63
CA LYS A 23 4.93 -12.36 7.05
C LYS A 23 3.75 -11.89 7.88
N VAL A 24 2.99 -10.95 7.37
CA VAL A 24 1.89 -10.34 8.12
C VAL A 24 0.54 -10.86 7.66
N VAL A 25 0.35 -11.03 6.36
CA VAL A 25 -0.94 -11.38 5.76
C VAL A 25 -0.82 -12.73 5.08
N PRO A 26 -1.78 -13.64 5.30
CA PRO A 26 -1.76 -14.95 4.63
C PRO A 26 -1.81 -14.81 3.11
N GLU A 27 -1.10 -15.68 2.43
CA GLU A 27 -1.02 -15.65 0.97
C GLU A 27 -2.41 -15.71 0.31
N SER A 28 -3.33 -16.43 0.94
CA SER A 28 -4.69 -16.57 0.39
C SER A 28 -5.44 -15.24 0.33
N GLN A 29 -4.97 -14.23 1.05
CA GLN A 29 -5.62 -12.91 1.07
C GLN A 29 -4.83 -11.86 0.30
N ILE A 30 -3.78 -12.26 -0.42
CA ILE A 30 -2.93 -11.35 -1.18
C ILE A 30 -3.16 -11.56 -2.67
N GLU A 31 -3.43 -10.47 -3.40
CA GLU A 31 -3.48 -10.47 -4.86
C GLU A 31 -2.31 -9.65 -5.38
N LEU A 32 -1.53 -10.24 -6.28
CA LEU A 32 -0.32 -9.62 -6.82
C LEU A 32 -0.59 -9.01 -8.17
N PHE A 33 -0.10 -7.79 -8.38
CA PHE A 33 -0.27 -7.06 -9.64
C PHE A 33 1.09 -6.52 -10.09
N LYS A 34 1.40 -6.67 -11.37
CA LYS A 34 2.59 -6.12 -11.98
C LYS A 34 2.28 -4.93 -12.89
N ARG A 35 1.02 -4.75 -13.25
CA ARG A 35 0.59 -3.69 -14.15
C ARG A 35 -0.48 -2.85 -13.48
N LEU A 36 -0.36 -1.52 -13.64
CA LEU A 36 -1.37 -0.62 -13.08
C LEU A 36 -2.73 -0.81 -13.73
N ASP A 37 -2.78 -1.21 -14.99
CA ASP A 37 -4.05 -1.46 -15.66
C ASP A 37 -4.80 -2.60 -15.00
N ASP A 38 -4.10 -3.65 -14.63
CA ASP A 38 -4.73 -4.80 -13.97
C ASP A 38 -5.21 -4.41 -12.57
N LEU A 39 -4.43 -3.61 -11.87
CA LEU A 39 -4.84 -3.11 -10.56
C LEU A 39 -6.08 -2.23 -10.68
N ARG A 40 -6.12 -1.37 -11.70
CA ARG A 40 -7.27 -0.50 -11.93
C ARG A 40 -8.54 -1.31 -12.17
N GLU A 41 -8.45 -2.35 -12.99
CA GLU A 41 -9.62 -3.19 -13.25
C GLU A 41 -10.09 -3.88 -11.97
N ARG A 42 -9.15 -4.34 -11.14
CA ARG A 42 -9.52 -4.97 -9.88
C ARG A 42 -10.21 -3.98 -8.94
N LEU A 43 -9.73 -2.74 -8.90
CA LEU A 43 -10.30 -1.70 -8.03
C LEU A 43 -11.69 -1.27 -8.45
N ARG A 44 -12.05 -1.49 -9.72
CA ARG A 44 -13.40 -1.18 -10.20
C ARG A 44 -14.42 -2.23 -9.80
N MET A 45 -13.96 -3.40 -9.40
CA MET A 45 -14.85 -4.45 -8.91
C MET A 45 -15.18 -4.20 -7.45
N THR A 46 -16.18 -4.91 -6.95
CA THR A 46 -16.53 -4.81 -5.54
C THR A 46 -15.33 -5.19 -4.68
N ILE A 47 -15.01 -4.32 -3.73
CA ILE A 47 -13.88 -4.54 -2.84
C ILE A 47 -14.32 -4.23 -1.41
N GLU A 48 -13.84 -5.04 -0.47
CA GLU A 48 -14.19 -4.85 0.93
C GLU A 48 -13.57 -3.57 1.48
N PRO A 49 -14.33 -2.77 2.26
CA PRO A 49 -13.82 -1.49 2.76
C PRO A 49 -12.59 -1.60 3.66
N ASP A 50 -12.37 -2.74 4.29
CA ASP A 50 -11.20 -2.96 5.13
C ASP A 50 -9.98 -3.45 4.35
N SER A 51 -10.05 -3.43 3.03
CA SER A 51 -8.94 -3.88 2.19
C SER A 51 -7.77 -2.90 2.24
N ILE A 52 -6.59 -3.42 1.91
CA ILE A 52 -5.34 -2.67 1.95
C ILE A 52 -4.67 -2.76 0.58
N ALA A 53 -4.17 -1.64 0.10
CA ALA A 53 -3.36 -1.62 -1.12
C ALA A 53 -1.93 -1.27 -0.75
N VAL A 54 -1.00 -2.19 -1.00
CA VAL A 54 0.42 -1.95 -0.85
C VAL A 54 0.98 -1.66 -2.23
N LEU A 55 1.35 -0.42 -2.48
CA LEU A 55 1.77 0.05 -3.79
C LEU A 55 3.24 0.44 -3.76
N SER A 56 4.05 -0.18 -4.61
CA SER A 56 5.47 0.15 -4.72
C SER A 56 5.72 0.83 -6.06
N ALA A 57 6.10 2.10 -6.02
CA ALA A 57 6.41 2.86 -7.23
C ALA A 57 7.90 2.69 -7.55
N SER A 58 8.21 2.23 -8.76
CA SER A 58 9.58 2.01 -9.18
C SER A 58 10.30 3.33 -9.52
N ASN A 59 9.54 4.34 -9.93
CA ASN A 59 10.08 5.64 -10.26
C ASN A 59 8.98 6.68 -10.14
N ARG A 60 9.36 7.96 -10.32
CA ARG A 60 8.38 9.04 -10.19
C ARG A 60 7.29 8.97 -11.24
N LYS A 61 7.63 8.55 -12.45
CA LYS A 61 6.64 8.46 -13.52
C LYS A 61 5.52 7.47 -13.14
N GLU A 62 5.90 6.35 -12.58
CA GLU A 62 4.92 5.35 -12.12
C GLU A 62 4.06 5.93 -11.00
N LEU A 63 4.68 6.67 -10.09
CA LEU A 63 3.95 7.34 -9.02
C LEU A 63 2.94 8.33 -9.58
N GLN A 64 3.29 9.05 -10.65
CA GLN A 64 2.36 9.95 -11.33
C GLN A 64 1.20 9.18 -11.94
N GLN A 65 1.47 8.01 -12.52
CA GLN A 65 0.42 7.18 -13.09
C GLN A 65 -0.53 6.67 -12.01
N MET A 66 -0.02 6.40 -10.82
CA MET A 66 -0.84 5.97 -9.70
C MET A 66 -1.86 7.04 -9.30
N GLN A 67 -1.58 8.32 -9.58
CA GLN A 67 -2.52 9.39 -9.27
C GLN A 67 -3.86 9.20 -9.99
N LEU A 68 -3.84 8.53 -11.13
CA LEU A 68 -5.06 8.26 -11.88
C LEU A 68 -5.98 7.28 -11.14
N LEU A 69 -5.44 6.55 -10.19
CA LEU A 69 -6.21 5.59 -9.39
C LEU A 69 -6.76 6.20 -8.10
N ARG A 70 -6.45 7.45 -7.84
CA ARG A 70 -6.77 8.08 -6.55
C ARG A 70 -8.24 7.95 -6.17
N GLY A 71 -9.13 8.16 -7.12
CA GLY A 71 -10.56 8.04 -6.85
C GLY A 71 -11.00 6.65 -6.46
N LEU A 72 -10.32 5.63 -7.01
CA LEU A 72 -10.63 4.23 -6.70
C LEU A 72 -9.99 3.78 -5.39
N LEU A 73 -8.92 4.45 -4.97
CA LEU A 73 -8.18 4.06 -3.77
C LEU A 73 -8.70 4.70 -2.50
N LYS A 74 -9.54 5.72 -2.61
CA LYS A 74 -9.93 6.49 -1.43
C LYS A 74 -10.79 5.72 -0.42
N GLU A 75 -11.36 4.62 -0.83
CA GLU A 75 -12.20 3.81 0.05
C GLU A 75 -11.44 2.71 0.78
N ILE A 76 -10.15 2.55 0.51
CA ILE A 76 -9.34 1.52 1.14
C ILE A 76 -8.07 2.14 1.68
N TYR A 77 -7.31 1.37 2.46
CA TYR A 77 -6.07 1.86 3.02
C TYR A 77 -4.93 1.69 2.04
N VAL A 78 -4.09 2.71 1.94
CA VAL A 78 -2.95 2.70 1.03
C VAL A 78 -1.67 2.73 1.85
N VAL A 79 -0.80 1.75 1.61
CA VAL A 79 0.58 1.73 2.08
C VAL A 79 1.44 1.95 0.84
N LEU A 80 2.21 3.03 0.83
CA LEU A 80 2.92 3.44 -0.36
C LEU A 80 4.42 3.37 -0.13
N VAL A 81 5.13 2.72 -1.07
CA VAL A 81 6.59 2.64 -1.07
C VAL A 81 7.09 3.47 -2.24
N ILE A 82 7.84 4.53 -1.93
CA ILE A 82 8.31 5.48 -2.94
C ILE A 82 9.74 5.17 -3.38
N PRO A 83 10.11 5.59 -4.61
CA PRO A 83 11.42 5.23 -5.16
C PRO A 83 12.58 6.03 -4.60
N ASP A 84 12.34 7.23 -4.07
CA ASP A 84 13.38 8.08 -3.51
C ASP A 84 12.78 9.02 -2.47
N ARG A 85 13.63 9.81 -1.81
CA ARG A 85 13.22 10.71 -0.74
C ARG A 85 13.22 12.16 -1.15
N LYS A 86 13.19 12.46 -2.43
CA LYS A 86 13.14 13.83 -2.92
C LYS A 86 11.84 14.49 -2.51
N LYS A 87 11.91 15.79 -2.22
CA LYS A 87 10.73 16.53 -1.78
C LYS A 87 9.59 16.45 -2.79
N SER A 88 9.91 16.52 -4.08
CA SER A 88 8.88 16.43 -5.11
C SER A 88 8.22 15.05 -5.15
N THR A 89 8.98 14.00 -4.90
CA THR A 89 8.43 12.65 -4.84
C THR A 89 7.53 12.49 -3.63
N ILE A 90 7.96 12.98 -2.48
CA ILE A 90 7.17 12.90 -1.24
C ILE A 90 5.87 13.69 -1.40
N ARG A 91 5.94 14.87 -2.00
CA ARG A 91 4.75 15.68 -2.23
C ARG A 91 3.74 14.97 -3.11
N LEU A 92 4.24 14.35 -4.18
CA LEU A 92 3.39 13.58 -5.08
C LEU A 92 2.76 12.39 -4.38
N ALA A 93 3.54 11.71 -3.53
CA ALA A 93 3.06 10.56 -2.77
C ALA A 93 1.91 10.94 -1.84
N HIS A 94 1.98 12.09 -1.19
CA HIS A 94 0.94 12.52 -0.26
C HIS A 94 -0.40 12.77 -0.94
N LEU A 95 -0.41 13.01 -2.23
CA LEU A 95 -1.66 13.20 -2.96
C LEU A 95 -2.50 11.92 -3.02
N LEU A 96 -1.88 10.76 -2.80
CA LEU A 96 -2.60 9.50 -2.75
C LEU A 96 -3.17 9.22 -1.36
N LEU A 97 -2.93 10.10 -0.41
CA LEU A 97 -3.41 9.98 0.97
C LEU A 97 -3.04 8.64 1.61
N PRO A 98 -1.75 8.26 1.58
CA PRO A 98 -1.36 6.98 2.15
C PRO A 98 -1.49 6.96 3.67
N ARG A 99 -1.85 5.81 4.20
CA ARG A 99 -1.83 5.59 5.64
C ARG A 99 -0.41 5.48 6.15
N PHE A 100 0.47 4.94 5.34
CA PHE A 100 1.87 4.80 5.70
C PHE A 100 2.71 4.99 4.45
N LEU A 101 3.82 5.68 4.63
CA LEU A 101 4.75 5.98 3.53
C LEU A 101 6.10 5.40 3.90
N SER A 102 6.66 4.59 3.00
CA SER A 102 7.98 4.02 3.15
C SER A 102 8.77 4.26 1.87
N GLN A 103 10.05 3.94 1.86
CA GLN A 103 10.86 4.06 0.66
C GLN A 103 11.52 2.72 0.35
N LYS A 104 11.88 2.52 -0.93
CA LYS A 104 12.22 1.18 -1.40
C LYS A 104 13.49 0.59 -0.77
N GLU A 105 14.35 1.43 -0.22
CA GLU A 105 15.59 0.95 0.42
C GLU A 105 15.43 0.71 1.90
N SER A 106 14.23 0.89 2.43
CA SER A 106 13.93 0.58 3.83
C SER A 106 14.07 -0.92 4.08
N ASP A 107 14.28 -1.27 5.36
CA ASP A 107 14.23 -2.68 5.78
C ASP A 107 12.80 -3.15 6.01
N PHE A 108 11.82 -2.26 5.88
CA PHE A 108 10.39 -2.51 6.01
C PHE A 108 9.94 -2.98 7.40
N THR A 109 10.77 -2.74 8.43
CA THR A 109 10.38 -3.07 9.80
C THR A 109 9.14 -2.29 10.23
N ASP A 110 9.17 -0.97 10.01
CA ASP A 110 8.03 -0.12 10.37
C ASP A 110 6.81 -0.46 9.54
N LEU A 111 7.01 -0.75 8.26
CA LEU A 111 5.91 -1.12 7.38
C LEU A 111 5.21 -2.39 7.88
N LYS A 112 5.98 -3.38 8.31
CA LYS A 112 5.40 -4.60 8.86
C LYS A 112 4.57 -4.33 10.10
N ILE A 113 5.06 -3.46 10.98
CA ILE A 113 4.35 -3.11 12.21
C ILE A 113 2.99 -2.46 11.88
N VAL A 114 3.01 -1.47 10.98
CA VAL A 114 1.79 -0.78 10.59
C VAL A 114 0.82 -1.73 9.89
N LEU A 115 1.34 -2.54 8.99
CA LEU A 115 0.52 -3.49 8.24
C LEU A 115 -0.12 -4.52 9.17
N ASP A 116 0.64 -4.99 10.16
CA ASP A 116 0.12 -5.94 11.13
C ASP A 116 -1.05 -5.32 11.90
N LYS A 117 -0.92 -4.07 12.31
CA LYS A 117 -2.00 -3.39 13.02
C LYS A 117 -3.24 -3.22 12.15
N MET A 118 -3.05 -2.88 10.89
CA MET A 118 -4.16 -2.76 9.95
C MET A 118 -4.87 -4.11 9.79
N TYR A 119 -4.10 -5.17 9.64
CA TYR A 119 -4.63 -6.51 9.46
C TYR A 119 -5.40 -6.97 10.70
N GLN A 120 -4.81 -6.77 11.89
CA GLN A 120 -5.47 -7.14 13.12
C GLN A 120 -6.77 -6.36 13.33
N ASN A 121 -6.76 -5.08 13.04
CA ASN A 121 -7.94 -4.24 13.21
C ASN A 121 -9.06 -4.63 12.25
N SER A 122 -8.73 -4.95 11.00
CA SER A 122 -9.74 -5.37 10.04
C SER A 122 -10.40 -6.67 10.45
N HIS A 123 -9.64 -7.56 11.11
CA HIS A 123 -10.17 -8.82 11.58
C HIS A 123 -11.12 -8.65 12.77
N LYS A 124 -10.87 -7.66 13.62
CA LYS A 124 -11.59 -7.53 14.88
C LYS A 124 -12.79 -6.62 14.79
N PHE A 125 -12.65 -5.46 14.17
CA PHE A 125 -13.65 -4.41 14.34
C PHE A 125 -13.97 -3.63 13.06
N GLY A 126 -13.50 -4.07 11.93
CA GLY A 126 -13.74 -3.34 10.69
C GLY A 126 -13.22 -1.92 10.79
N GLY A 127 -14.06 -0.95 10.56
CA GLY A 127 -13.64 0.45 10.50
C GLY A 127 -13.40 1.14 11.81
N ILE A 128 -13.74 0.53 12.93
CA ILE A 128 -13.67 1.22 14.22
C ILE A 128 -12.27 1.66 14.57
N TYR A 129 -11.28 0.82 14.31
CA TYR A 129 -9.89 1.11 14.62
C TYR A 129 -9.23 2.11 13.69
N PHE A 130 -9.90 2.51 12.64
CA PHE A 130 -9.34 3.49 11.71
C PHE A 130 -9.08 4.83 12.36
N SER A 131 -9.92 5.22 13.30
CA SER A 131 -9.69 6.47 14.02
C SER A 131 -8.37 6.43 14.79
N ALA A 132 -8.07 5.30 15.41
CA ALA A 132 -6.80 5.14 16.12
C ALA A 132 -5.61 5.15 15.16
N LEU A 133 -5.77 4.57 13.97
CA LEU A 133 -4.69 4.55 12.99
C LEU A 133 -4.37 5.94 12.45
N ARG A 134 -5.34 6.85 12.46
CA ARG A 134 -5.09 8.23 12.05
C ARG A 134 -4.10 8.94 12.93
N ASP A 135 -3.97 8.49 14.17
CA ASP A 135 -3.11 9.13 15.14
C ASP A 135 -1.66 8.68 15.01
N PHE A 136 -1.37 7.76 14.10
CA PHE A 136 0.00 7.35 13.86
C PHE A 136 0.79 8.51 13.26
N PRO A 137 1.99 8.76 13.79
CA PRO A 137 2.79 9.90 13.35
C PRO A 137 3.56 9.66 12.05
N SER A 138 3.08 8.78 11.22
CA SER A 138 3.81 8.36 10.01
C SER A 138 3.69 9.33 8.84
N HIS A 139 3.03 10.44 9.03
CA HIS A 139 2.85 11.40 7.94
C HIS A 139 3.76 12.59 8.07
#